data_4f779d500983e57fe8eb9960a11f54cd
#
_entry.id   4f779d500983e57fe8eb9960a11f54cd
#
_cell.length_a   1.000
_cell.length_b   1.000
_cell.length_c   1.000
_cell.angle_alpha   90.00
_cell.angle_beta   90.00
_cell.angle_gamma   90.00
#
_symmetry.space_group_name_H-M   'P 1'
#
loop_
_entity.id
_entity.type
_entity.pdbx_description
1 polymer ?
#
loop_
_entity_poly.entity_id
_entity_poly.type
_entity_poly.pdbx_seq_one_letter_code
_entity_poly.pdbx_strand_id
1 'polypeptide(L)'
;MLPLLASAKSTDRNEPMNIDAGAQTGTLTGDGKTLMSGGVVITQGSLDLRAANAEIQIKGGEAVRAIFTGKQATMRQQMDDGTWMDATADRIDYDITSEIITLTGNYKVTSARGTNAGQRMVYNTRSGERTSGGDGSRVPTVIQPKNKAPAAGSSK
;
A
#
# COMPACT_ATOMS: atom_id res chain seq x y z
N MET A 1 -25.65 0.10 -6.49
CA MET A 1 -25.01 0.24 -6.32
C MET A 1 -24.09 0.62 -5.67
N LEU A 2 -23.42 0.76 -5.42
CA LEU A 2 -22.71 0.99 -4.97
C LEU A 2 -21.63 1.09 -4.54
N PRO A 3 -20.84 0.88 -4.72
CA PRO A 3 -19.81 0.78 -3.95
C PRO A 3 -19.18 1.98 -3.76
N LEU A 4 -19.28 2.37 -2.70
CA LEU A 4 -18.83 3.56 -2.36
C LEU A 4 -17.38 3.56 -2.07
N LEU A 5 -16.79 2.48 -1.66
CA LEU A 5 -15.39 2.39 -1.34
C LEU A 5 -14.66 1.67 -2.46
N ALA A 6 -13.59 2.27 -2.95
CA ALA A 6 -12.76 1.61 -3.93
C ALA A 6 -11.79 0.68 -3.21
N SER A 7 -11.74 -0.56 -3.62
CA SER A 7 -10.81 -1.53 -3.09
C SER A 7 -9.67 -1.72 -4.07
N ALA A 8 -8.59 -2.27 -3.59
CA ALA A 8 -7.49 -2.69 -4.44
C ALA A 8 -8.01 -3.66 -5.49
N LYS A 9 -7.38 -3.66 -6.65
CA LYS A 9 -7.83 -4.50 -7.76
C LYS A 9 -7.77 -5.96 -7.36
N SER A 10 -8.91 -6.60 -7.30
CA SER A 10 -9.02 -7.94 -6.72
C SER A 10 -8.25 -8.98 -7.53
N THR A 11 -8.09 -8.79 -8.84
CA THR A 11 -7.37 -9.73 -9.66
C THR A 11 -5.86 -9.72 -9.40
N ASP A 12 -5.33 -8.66 -8.78
CA ASP A 12 -3.89 -8.58 -8.54
C ASP A 12 -3.39 -9.73 -7.67
N ARG A 13 -4.21 -10.21 -6.76
CA ARG A 13 -3.81 -11.30 -5.87
C ARG A 13 -3.56 -12.62 -6.60
N ASN A 14 -4.07 -12.75 -7.81
CA ASN A 14 -3.88 -13.96 -8.58
C ASN A 14 -2.66 -13.87 -9.50
N GLU A 15 -1.99 -12.71 -9.53
CA GLU A 15 -0.81 -12.53 -10.35
C GLU A 15 0.44 -12.93 -9.59
N PRO A 16 1.48 -13.34 -10.28
CA PRO A 16 2.72 -13.69 -9.60
C PRO A 16 3.29 -12.48 -8.85
N MET A 17 3.82 -12.72 -7.67
CA MET A 17 4.51 -11.69 -6.92
C MET A 17 5.99 -11.76 -7.31
N ASN A 18 6.50 -10.68 -7.85
CA ASN A 18 7.91 -10.58 -8.20
C ASN A 18 8.61 -9.69 -7.20
N ILE A 19 9.76 -10.14 -6.73
CA ILE A 19 10.54 -9.43 -5.72
C ILE A 19 11.95 -9.23 -6.24
N ASP A 20 12.42 -8.00 -6.24
CA ASP A 20 13.77 -7.65 -6.62
C ASP A 20 14.40 -6.84 -5.49
N ALA A 21 15.61 -7.18 -5.12
CA ALA A 21 16.32 -6.50 -4.04
C ALA A 21 17.82 -6.57 -4.28
N GLY A 22 18.55 -5.60 -3.75
CA GLY A 22 19.99 -5.60 -3.87
C GLY A 22 20.64 -6.75 -3.09
N ALA A 23 20.05 -7.13 -1.97
CA ALA A 23 20.53 -8.26 -1.16
C ALA A 23 19.37 -8.90 -0.44
N GLN A 24 19.45 -10.20 -0.25
CA GLN A 24 18.43 -10.96 0.47
C GLN A 24 19.10 -11.96 1.39
N THR A 25 18.57 -12.13 2.59
CA THR A 25 19.07 -13.09 3.55
C THR A 25 17.89 -13.71 4.28
N GLY A 26 17.83 -15.03 4.35
CA GLY A 26 16.75 -15.71 5.05
C GLY A 26 16.20 -16.86 4.24
N THR A 27 14.92 -17.15 4.45
CA THR A 27 14.27 -18.26 3.78
C THR A 27 12.94 -17.83 3.17
N LEU A 28 12.63 -18.40 2.04
CA LEU A 28 11.32 -18.23 1.41
C LEU A 28 10.51 -19.52 1.48
N THR A 29 11.00 -20.51 2.22
CA THR A 29 10.30 -21.78 2.38
C THR A 29 10.17 -22.12 3.86
N GLY A 30 9.15 -22.89 4.20
CA GLY A 30 8.91 -23.27 5.59
C GLY A 30 8.48 -22.09 6.43
N ASP A 31 9.04 -21.98 7.62
CA ASP A 31 8.75 -20.88 8.54
C ASP A 31 10.01 -20.05 8.74
N GLY A 32 9.85 -18.76 8.87
CA GLY A 32 10.97 -17.87 9.11
C GLY A 32 10.74 -16.54 8.47
N LYS A 33 11.81 -15.85 8.12
CA LYS A 33 11.70 -14.58 7.46
C LYS A 33 12.86 -14.34 6.51
N THR A 34 12.64 -13.46 5.56
CA THR A 34 13.68 -12.99 4.65
C THR A 34 13.82 -11.49 4.82
N LEU A 35 15.05 -11.05 4.98
CA LEU A 35 15.40 -9.64 5.06
C LEU A 35 15.99 -9.21 3.73
N MET A 36 15.54 -8.07 3.26
CA MET A 36 15.95 -7.53 1.96
C MET A 36 16.44 -6.10 2.13
N SER A 37 17.46 -5.75 1.38
CA SER A 37 18.08 -4.44 1.48
C SER A 37 18.65 -4.03 0.12
N GLY A 38 19.18 -2.80 0.07
CA GLY A 38 19.80 -2.32 -1.16
C GLY A 38 18.79 -1.89 -2.21
N GLY A 39 17.61 -1.49 -1.77
CA GLY A 39 16.53 -1.14 -2.68
C GLY A 39 15.69 -2.36 -2.99
N VAL A 40 14.40 -2.32 -2.63
CA VAL A 40 13.47 -3.44 -2.78
C VAL A 40 12.33 -2.98 -3.66
N VAL A 41 12.01 -3.78 -4.66
CA VAL A 41 10.86 -3.55 -5.53
C VAL A 41 10.02 -4.81 -5.52
N ILE A 42 8.75 -4.68 -5.20
CA ILE A 42 7.81 -5.81 -5.24
C ILE A 42 6.66 -5.43 -6.15
N THR A 43 6.34 -6.30 -7.09
CA THR A 43 5.22 -6.09 -7.99
C THR A 43 4.32 -7.32 -7.96
N GLN A 44 3.03 -7.06 -8.05
CA GLN A 44 2.03 -8.12 -8.19
C GLN A 44 0.83 -7.51 -8.91
N GLY A 45 0.64 -7.86 -10.18
CA GLY A 45 -0.36 -7.22 -10.99
C GLY A 45 -0.09 -5.73 -11.08
N SER A 46 -1.04 -4.90 -10.67
CA SER A 46 -0.88 -3.45 -10.69
C SER A 46 -0.16 -2.93 -9.45
N LEU A 47 0.06 -3.77 -8.44
CA LEU A 47 0.74 -3.34 -7.24
C LEU A 47 2.23 -3.14 -7.50
N ASP A 48 2.77 -2.00 -7.09
CA ASP A 48 4.19 -1.68 -7.18
C ASP A 48 4.60 -1.10 -5.83
N LEU A 49 5.43 -1.82 -5.10
CA LEU A 49 5.92 -1.38 -3.79
C LEU A 49 7.42 -1.20 -3.88
N ARG A 50 7.92 -0.08 -3.36
CA ARG A 50 9.35 0.22 -3.36
C ARG A 50 9.78 0.74 -2.01
N ALA A 51 10.92 0.27 -1.54
CA ALA A 51 11.44 0.64 -0.23
C ALA A 51 12.96 0.45 -0.22
N ALA A 52 13.62 1.01 0.79
CA ALA A 52 15.03 0.76 0.97
C ALA A 52 15.24 -0.65 1.50
N ASN A 53 14.39 -1.09 2.42
CA ASN A 53 14.51 -2.39 3.06
C ASN A 53 13.14 -3.03 3.18
N ALA A 54 13.13 -4.36 3.27
CA ALA A 54 11.89 -5.10 3.51
C ALA A 54 12.16 -6.32 4.38
N GLU A 55 11.15 -6.72 5.12
CA GLU A 55 11.15 -7.98 5.86
C GLU A 55 9.90 -8.74 5.43
N ILE A 56 10.08 -9.97 4.94
CA ILE A 56 8.95 -10.82 4.55
C ILE A 56 8.91 -11.97 5.54
N GLN A 57 7.79 -12.14 6.21
CA GLN A 57 7.59 -13.24 7.14
C GLN A 57 6.89 -14.37 6.42
N ILE A 58 7.45 -15.56 6.56
CA ILE A 58 7.00 -16.76 5.86
C ILE A 58 6.47 -17.77 6.89
N LYS A 59 5.32 -18.35 6.60
CA LYS A 59 4.77 -19.40 7.43
C LYS A 59 4.18 -20.46 6.52
N GLY A 60 4.61 -21.71 6.71
CA GLY A 60 4.14 -22.79 5.85
C GLY A 60 4.53 -22.59 4.39
N GLY A 61 5.63 -21.91 4.12
CA GLY A 61 6.06 -21.65 2.75
C GLY A 61 5.35 -20.47 2.09
N GLU A 62 4.47 -19.78 2.81
CA GLU A 62 3.73 -18.67 2.23
C GLU A 62 4.04 -17.37 2.95
N ALA A 63 4.11 -16.27 2.19
CA ALA A 63 4.30 -14.97 2.80
C ALA A 63 3.04 -14.57 3.56
N VAL A 64 3.19 -14.28 4.84
CA VAL A 64 2.05 -13.88 5.68
C VAL A 64 2.12 -12.42 6.09
N ARG A 65 3.28 -11.78 6.01
CA ARG A 65 3.43 -10.39 6.36
C ARG A 65 4.63 -9.80 5.64
N ALA A 66 4.52 -8.57 5.20
CA ALA A 66 5.62 -7.85 4.58
C ALA A 66 5.72 -6.46 5.21
N ILE A 67 6.93 -6.07 5.60
CA ILE A 67 7.17 -4.78 6.24
C ILE A 67 8.23 -4.05 5.41
N PHE A 68 7.90 -2.85 4.98
CA PHE A 68 8.76 -2.04 4.13
C PHE A 68 9.16 -0.77 4.88
N THR A 69 10.44 -0.45 4.85
CA THR A 69 10.95 0.73 5.52
C THR A 69 11.94 1.46 4.62
N GLY A 70 12.12 2.75 4.88
CA GLY A 70 13.07 3.54 4.13
C GLY A 70 12.72 5.00 4.24
N LYS A 71 13.40 5.83 3.45
CA LYS A 71 13.06 7.20 3.44
C LYS A 71 11.90 7.35 2.55
N GLN A 72 10.79 7.05 3.04
CA GLN A 72 9.51 6.88 2.44
C GLN A 72 9.48 5.71 1.48
N ALA A 73 8.94 4.61 1.98
CA ALA A 73 8.51 3.53 1.11
C ALA A 73 7.31 4.03 0.30
N THR A 74 7.17 3.54 -0.92
CA THR A 74 6.08 3.96 -1.80
C THR A 74 5.29 2.75 -2.26
N MET A 75 4.00 2.96 -2.48
CA MET A 75 3.11 1.92 -2.97
C MET A 75 2.20 2.54 -4.03
N ARG A 76 2.03 1.85 -5.13
CA ARG A 76 1.08 2.25 -6.16
C ARG A 76 0.27 1.05 -6.56
N GLN A 77 -1.03 1.22 -6.68
CA GLN A 77 -1.92 0.13 -7.04
C GLN A 77 -3.14 0.65 -7.77
N GLN A 78 -3.60 -0.10 -8.76
CA GLN A 78 -4.85 0.21 -9.42
C GLN A 78 -6.00 -0.32 -8.57
N MET A 79 -7.05 0.44 -8.48
CA MET A 79 -8.24 0.05 -7.76
C MET A 79 -9.21 -0.67 -8.69
N ASP A 80 -10.24 -1.32 -8.13
CA ASP A 80 -11.21 -2.07 -8.93
C ASP A 80 -11.96 -1.18 -9.94
N ASP A 81 -12.08 0.11 -9.67
CA ASP A 81 -12.74 1.04 -10.59
C ASP A 81 -11.80 1.57 -11.69
N GLY A 82 -10.57 1.05 -11.76
CA GLY A 82 -9.60 1.46 -12.77
C GLY A 82 -8.76 2.67 -12.41
N THR A 83 -9.07 3.36 -11.32
CA THR A 83 -8.26 4.51 -10.91
C THR A 83 -7.03 4.03 -10.15
N TRP A 84 -6.09 4.94 -9.94
CA TRP A 84 -4.84 4.61 -9.27
C TRP A 84 -4.79 5.21 -7.88
N MET A 85 -4.17 4.48 -6.96
CA MET A 85 -3.89 4.95 -5.62
C MET A 85 -2.38 4.95 -5.43
N ASP A 86 -1.84 6.04 -4.90
CA ASP A 86 -0.44 6.16 -4.55
C ASP A 86 -0.34 6.43 -3.06
N ALA A 87 0.58 5.76 -2.40
CA ALA A 87 0.81 5.94 -0.97
C ALA A 87 2.30 6.02 -0.69
N THR A 88 2.65 6.86 0.27
CA THR A 88 4.03 6.94 0.77
C THR A 88 3.98 6.93 2.29
N ALA A 89 4.98 6.37 2.92
CA ALA A 89 5.11 6.35 4.37
C ALA A 89 6.53 5.94 4.75
N ASP A 90 6.92 6.29 5.97
CA ASP A 90 8.22 5.83 6.47
C ASP A 90 8.22 4.32 6.66
N ARG A 91 7.07 3.75 6.97
CA ARG A 91 6.91 2.32 7.16
C ARG A 91 5.57 1.88 6.59
N ILE A 92 5.60 0.84 5.76
CA ILE A 92 4.40 0.19 5.24
C ILE A 92 4.41 -1.24 5.75
N ASP A 93 3.40 -1.62 6.52
CA ASP A 93 3.28 -2.94 7.11
C ASP A 93 2.05 -3.60 6.49
N TYR A 94 2.26 -4.64 5.70
CA TYR A 94 1.18 -5.34 5.02
C TYR A 94 1.00 -6.71 5.66
N ASP A 95 -0.09 -6.88 6.39
CA ASP A 95 -0.51 -8.18 6.89
C ASP A 95 -1.24 -8.86 5.74
N ILE A 96 -0.56 -9.79 5.09
CA ILE A 96 -1.07 -10.42 3.87
C ILE A 96 -2.27 -11.32 4.20
N THR A 97 -2.22 -11.97 5.36
CA THR A 97 -3.29 -12.88 5.75
C THR A 97 -4.61 -12.15 5.98
N SER A 98 -4.58 -11.03 6.67
CA SER A 98 -5.79 -10.25 6.93
C SER A 98 -6.07 -9.22 5.84
N GLU A 99 -5.12 -9.01 4.92
CA GLU A 99 -5.21 -8.02 3.85
C GLU A 99 -5.30 -6.59 4.40
N ILE A 100 -4.60 -6.35 5.50
CA ILE A 100 -4.58 -5.03 6.13
C ILE A 100 -3.21 -4.39 5.94
N ILE A 101 -3.20 -3.15 5.48
CA ILE A 101 -1.99 -2.35 5.33
C ILE A 101 -2.01 -1.26 6.38
N THR A 102 -0.92 -1.13 7.12
CA THR A 102 -0.74 -0.03 8.08
C THR A 102 0.39 0.87 7.58
N LEU A 103 0.09 2.14 7.41
CA LEU A 103 1.07 3.16 7.04
C LEU A 103 1.44 3.94 8.28
N THR A 104 2.72 4.09 8.54
CA THR A 104 3.19 4.80 9.72
C THR A 104 4.32 5.75 9.34
N GLY A 105 4.28 6.95 9.88
CA GLY A 105 5.32 7.96 9.69
C GLY A 105 5.11 8.78 8.44
N ASN A 106 4.60 9.98 8.60
CA ASN A 106 4.43 10.96 7.52
C ASN A 106 3.80 10.32 6.28
N TYR A 107 2.71 9.57 6.48
CA TYR A 107 2.09 8.93 5.34
C TYR A 107 1.30 9.94 4.51
N LYS A 108 1.15 9.64 3.24
CA LYS A 108 0.29 10.37 2.34
C LYS A 108 -0.31 9.38 1.36
N VAL A 109 -1.63 9.42 1.21
CA VAL A 109 -2.34 8.59 0.24
C VAL A 109 -3.05 9.53 -0.73
N THR A 110 -2.85 9.30 -2.01
CA THR A 110 -3.48 10.07 -3.07
C THR A 110 -4.25 9.13 -3.96
N SER A 111 -5.48 9.47 -4.24
CA SER A 111 -6.32 8.67 -5.14
C SER A 111 -7.21 9.61 -5.94
N ALA A 112 -8.00 9.05 -6.85
CA ALA A 112 -8.94 9.86 -7.61
C ALA A 112 -9.96 10.55 -6.71
N ARG A 113 -10.17 10.04 -5.49
CA ARG A 113 -11.13 10.61 -4.56
C ARG A 113 -10.56 11.74 -3.71
N GLY A 114 -9.25 11.90 -3.69
CA GLY A 114 -8.63 12.96 -2.90
C GLY A 114 -7.34 12.51 -2.25
N THR A 115 -6.92 13.25 -1.25
CA THR A 115 -5.69 12.95 -0.52
C THR A 115 -5.97 12.87 0.97
N ASN A 116 -5.16 12.08 1.64
CA ASN A 116 -5.21 11.94 3.08
C ASN A 116 -3.77 11.78 3.58
N ALA A 117 -3.44 12.43 4.65
CA ALA A 117 -2.08 12.40 5.18
C ALA A 117 -2.11 12.38 6.70
N GLY A 118 -1.02 11.98 7.33
CA GLY A 118 -0.94 11.93 8.77
C GLY A 118 0.20 11.07 9.23
N GLN A 119 0.10 10.58 10.46
CA GLN A 119 1.15 9.75 11.03
C GLN A 119 0.81 8.27 11.04
N ARG A 120 -0.46 7.92 10.98
CA ARG A 120 -0.86 6.52 10.97
C ARG A 120 -2.18 6.33 10.24
N MET A 121 -2.22 5.33 9.37
CA MET A 121 -3.44 4.90 8.68
C MET A 121 -3.48 3.39 8.64
N VAL A 122 -4.65 2.82 8.86
CA VAL A 122 -4.92 1.40 8.68
C VAL A 122 -5.90 1.27 7.53
N TYR A 123 -5.57 0.46 6.55
CA TYR A 123 -6.35 0.31 5.33
C TYR A 123 -6.64 -1.16 5.09
N ASN A 124 -7.92 -1.51 4.98
CA ASN A 124 -8.33 -2.86 4.64
C ASN A 124 -8.44 -2.92 3.12
N THR A 125 -7.57 -3.68 2.48
CA THR A 125 -7.53 -3.72 1.01
C THR A 125 -8.74 -4.43 0.43
N ARG A 126 -9.37 -5.31 1.21
CA ARG A 126 -10.53 -6.04 0.73
C ARG A 126 -11.79 -5.17 0.74
N SER A 127 -12.04 -4.47 1.84
CA SER A 127 -13.24 -3.66 1.98
C SER A 127 -13.07 -2.23 1.52
N GLY A 128 -11.83 -1.74 1.41
CA GLY A 128 -11.55 -0.35 1.12
C GLY A 128 -11.70 0.57 2.33
N GLU A 129 -11.98 0.01 3.49
CA GLU A 129 -12.17 0.80 4.69
C GLU A 129 -10.85 1.32 5.22
N ARG A 130 -10.85 2.56 5.68
CA ARG A 130 -9.65 3.20 6.19
C ARG A 130 -9.91 3.87 7.53
N THR A 131 -8.93 3.79 8.42
CA THR A 131 -8.96 4.48 9.70
C THR A 131 -7.64 5.25 9.81
N SER A 132 -7.73 6.55 10.07
CA SER A 132 -6.56 7.41 10.15
C SER A 132 -6.56 8.17 11.45
N GLY A 133 -5.37 8.47 11.97
CA GLY A 133 -5.24 9.23 13.20
C GLY A 133 -5.41 8.39 14.43
N GLY A 134 -5.93 9.03 15.48
CA GLY A 134 -6.13 8.31 16.74
C GLY A 134 -4.90 8.32 17.64
N ASP A 135 -3.82 8.93 17.19
CA ASP A 135 -2.58 9.01 17.96
C ASP A 135 -2.30 10.44 18.44
N GLY A 136 -3.28 11.32 18.32
CA GLY A 136 -3.11 12.72 18.72
C GLY A 136 -2.68 13.63 17.59
N SER A 137 -2.29 13.10 16.45
CA SER A 137 -1.89 13.92 15.33
C SER A 137 -3.09 14.34 14.49
N ARG A 138 -2.87 15.30 13.61
CA ARG A 138 -3.91 15.78 12.70
C ARG A 138 -3.93 14.91 11.45
N VAL A 139 -5.08 14.84 10.81
CA VAL A 139 -5.25 14.06 9.58
C VAL A 139 -5.85 14.96 8.52
N PRO A 140 -5.02 15.78 7.85
CA PRO A 140 -5.53 16.60 6.76
C PRO A 140 -6.03 15.72 5.62
N THR A 141 -7.20 16.03 5.15
CA THR A 141 -7.86 15.25 4.11
C THR A 141 -8.47 16.21 3.08
N VAL A 142 -8.26 15.93 1.82
CA VAL A 142 -8.88 16.69 0.73
C VAL A 142 -9.70 15.70 -0.09
N ILE A 143 -10.96 16.01 -0.27
CA ILE A 143 -11.87 15.15 -1.03
C ILE A 143 -12.24 15.88 -2.30
N GLN A 144 -12.04 15.25 -3.44
CA GLN A 144 -12.36 15.84 -4.73
C GLN A 144 -13.87 15.75 -5.00
N PRO A 145 -14.47 16.79 -5.58
CA PRO A 145 -15.88 16.71 -5.92
C PRO A 145 -16.14 15.61 -6.93
N LYS A 146 -17.27 14.97 -6.76
CA LYS A 146 -17.61 13.85 -7.61
C LYS A 146 -17.69 14.22 -9.08
N ASN A 147 -18.22 15.35 -9.39
CA ASN A 147 -18.42 15.77 -10.77
C ASN A 147 -17.38 16.78 -11.26
N LYS A 148 -16.28 16.88 -10.56
CA LYS A 148 -15.28 17.83 -10.96
C LYS A 148 -14.62 17.37 -12.25
N ALA A 149 -14.50 18.27 -13.20
CA ALA A 149 -13.79 17.96 -14.42
C ALA A 149 -12.32 17.70 -14.12
N PRO A 150 -11.65 16.93 -14.93
CA PRO A 150 -10.23 16.71 -14.73
C PRO A 150 -9.50 18.03 -14.67
N ALA A 151 -8.54 18.06 -13.84
CA ALA A 151 -7.82 19.29 -13.62
C ALA A 151 -7.25 19.83 -14.87
N ALA A 152 -7.10 19.09 -15.74
CA ALA A 152 -6.64 19.59 -16.89
C ALA A 152 -7.64 20.39 -17.41
N GLY A 153 -8.09 20.32 -17.25
CA GLY A 153 -8.88 20.91 -17.63
C GLY A 153 -9.41 21.70 -16.94
N SER A 154 -9.39 21.86 -16.64
CA SER A 154 -9.98 22.36 -16.02
C SER A 154 -10.30 23.01 -15.66
N SER A 155 -10.50 23.44 -15.86
CA SER A 155 -10.82 23.89 -15.52
C SER A 155 -11.23 24.56 -15.36
N LYS A 156 -11.30 24.92 -15.47
CA LYS A 156 -11.60 25.49 -15.26
C LYS A 156 -11.69 25.79 -15.01
#